data_d1f7f1080fcfa9cdcac623ceceb14210
#
_entry.id   d1f7f1080fcfa9cdcac623ceceb14210
#
_cell.length_a   1.000
_cell.length_b   1.000
_cell.length_c   1.000
_cell.angle_alpha   90.00
_cell.angle_beta   90.00
_cell.angle_gamma   90.00
#
_symmetry.space_group_name_H-M   'P 1'
#
loop_
_entity.id
_entity.type
_entity.pdbx_description
1 polymer ?
#
loop_
_entity_poly.entity_id
_entity_poly.type
_entity_poly.pdbx_seq_one_letter_code
_entity_poly.pdbx_strand_id
1 'polypeptide(L)'
;MNYWLIKSEPYKYSWDQMVADGSTYWDGVRSYPARVHLRAMKNGDLCLFYHSNEGKEILGITRVIKEAYQDPTTDDEKWVAVDVEVVKPLNNSVTLAQIKSNDTLANMALVKQGRLSVGPVQEFEFEEIIKLSNTSF
;
A
#
# COMPACT_ATOMS: atom_id res chain seq x y z
N MET A 1 -4.01 -15.62 1.24
CA MET A 1 -3.29 -14.34 1.32
C MET A 1 -3.94 -13.32 0.43
N ASN A 2 -4.12 -12.12 0.94
CA ASN A 2 -4.63 -11.00 0.16
C ASN A 2 -3.53 -9.98 -0.10
N TYR A 3 -3.74 -9.16 -1.11
CA TYR A 3 -2.79 -8.11 -1.50
C TYR A 3 -3.46 -6.75 -1.42
N TRP A 4 -2.70 -5.76 -1.01
CA TRP A 4 -3.21 -4.41 -0.77
C TRP A 4 -2.25 -3.38 -1.35
N LEU A 5 -2.72 -2.15 -1.46
CA LEU A 5 -1.90 -0.99 -1.80
C LEU A 5 -2.14 0.06 -0.74
N ILE A 6 -1.07 0.60 -0.19
CA ILE A 6 -1.10 1.67 0.80
C ILE A 6 -0.39 2.89 0.22
N LYS A 7 -1.03 4.05 0.36
CA LYS A 7 -0.52 5.31 -0.21
C LYS A 7 0.04 6.19 0.87
N SER A 8 1.19 6.80 0.60
CA SER A 8 1.78 7.81 1.46
C SER A 8 2.33 8.95 0.61
N GLU A 9 2.18 10.18 1.10
CA GLU A 9 2.81 11.34 0.47
C GLU A 9 4.29 11.34 0.87
N PRO A 10 5.23 11.43 -0.11
CA PRO A 10 6.66 11.26 0.21
C PRO A 10 7.22 12.28 1.20
N TYR A 11 6.65 13.48 1.23
CA TYR A 11 7.08 14.49 2.20
C TYR A 11 6.57 14.24 3.62
N LYS A 12 5.55 13.39 3.78
CA LYS A 12 5.03 12.99 5.10
C LYS A 12 5.69 11.71 5.59
N TYR A 13 5.71 10.70 4.74
CA TYR A 13 6.33 9.42 5.06
C TYR A 13 6.77 8.73 3.78
N SER A 14 8.07 8.76 3.51
CA SER A 14 8.63 8.21 2.28
C SER A 14 8.95 6.73 2.41
N TRP A 15 9.16 6.07 1.26
CA TRP A 15 9.67 4.70 1.24
C TRP A 15 11.03 4.60 1.94
N ASP A 16 11.90 5.59 1.72
CA ASP A 16 13.22 5.62 2.38
C ASP A 16 13.08 5.65 3.90
N GLN A 17 12.12 6.43 4.42
CA GLN A 17 11.83 6.46 5.84
C GLN A 17 11.29 5.12 6.33
N MET A 18 10.41 4.49 5.56
CA MET A 18 9.88 3.16 5.87
C MET A 18 11.01 2.13 5.99
N VAL A 19 11.95 2.15 5.05
CA VAL A 19 13.12 1.26 5.07
C VAL A 19 13.98 1.51 6.29
N ALA A 20 14.22 2.78 6.63
CA ALA A 20 15.01 3.14 7.82
C ALA A 20 14.33 2.69 9.12
N ASP A 21 13.00 2.79 9.18
CA ASP A 21 12.22 2.37 10.35
C ASP A 21 12.10 0.83 10.46
N GLY A 22 12.10 0.14 9.34
CA GLY A 22 11.92 -1.31 9.26
C GLY A 22 10.48 -1.76 9.42
N SER A 23 9.76 -1.19 10.36
CA SER A 23 8.33 -1.42 10.59
C SER A 23 7.69 -0.16 11.12
N THR A 24 6.38 -0.03 10.94
CA THR A 24 5.63 1.12 11.44
C THR A 24 4.16 0.76 11.60
N TYR A 25 3.44 1.59 12.35
CA TYR A 25 1.99 1.52 12.39
C TYR A 25 1.43 2.45 11.30
N TRP A 26 0.47 1.92 10.53
CA TRP A 26 -0.17 2.65 9.44
C TRP A 26 -1.42 3.35 9.98
N ASP A 27 -1.23 4.58 10.41
CA ASP A 27 -2.21 5.39 11.11
C ASP A 27 -2.72 6.54 10.25
N GLY A 28 -3.58 7.35 10.82
CA GLY A 28 -4.05 8.59 10.19
C GLY A 28 -5.03 8.38 9.04
N VAL A 29 -5.52 7.17 8.83
CA VAL A 29 -6.52 6.88 7.78
C VAL A 29 -7.88 7.36 8.27
N ARG A 30 -8.49 8.30 7.51
CA ARG A 30 -9.74 8.97 7.90
C ARG A 30 -10.84 8.85 6.84
N SER A 31 -10.72 7.87 5.96
CA SER A 31 -11.70 7.55 4.92
C SER A 31 -12.41 6.24 5.28
N TYR A 32 -13.74 6.22 5.20
CA TYR A 32 -14.50 5.01 5.49
C TYR A 32 -14.15 3.84 4.57
N PRO A 33 -14.05 4.03 3.24
CA PRO A 33 -13.65 2.92 2.37
C PRO A 33 -12.26 2.37 2.70
N ALA A 34 -11.29 3.25 2.97
CA ALA A 34 -9.94 2.82 3.33
C ALA A 34 -9.93 2.05 4.66
N ARG A 35 -10.73 2.50 5.63
CA ARG A 35 -10.86 1.80 6.92
C ARG A 35 -11.38 0.37 6.74
N VAL A 36 -12.35 0.17 5.86
CA VAL A 36 -12.89 -1.17 5.58
C VAL A 36 -11.75 -2.09 5.11
N HIS A 37 -10.87 -1.60 4.26
CA HIS A 37 -9.73 -2.38 3.78
C HIS A 37 -8.71 -2.65 4.90
N LEU A 38 -8.40 -1.66 5.73
CA LEU A 38 -7.51 -1.88 6.88
C LEU A 38 -8.05 -2.99 7.80
N ARG A 39 -9.35 -2.97 8.07
CA ARG A 39 -9.99 -3.99 8.92
C ARG A 39 -9.97 -5.38 8.30
N ALA A 40 -9.93 -5.46 6.98
CA ALA A 40 -9.90 -6.74 6.27
C ALA A 40 -8.51 -7.35 6.17
N MET A 41 -7.46 -6.57 6.44
CA MET A 41 -6.08 -7.05 6.37
C MET A 41 -5.81 -8.11 7.42
N LYS A 42 -5.04 -9.13 7.02
CA LYS A 42 -4.64 -10.25 7.89
C LYS A 42 -3.12 -10.31 7.98
N ASN A 43 -2.63 -10.82 9.10
CA ASN A 43 -1.20 -11.05 9.27
C ASN A 43 -0.66 -11.86 8.10
N GLY A 44 0.45 -11.40 7.53
CA GLY A 44 1.09 -12.04 6.38
C GLY A 44 0.65 -11.50 5.03
N ASP A 45 -0.44 -10.72 4.96
CA ASP A 45 -0.85 -10.06 3.72
C ASP A 45 0.24 -9.09 3.25
N LEU A 46 0.39 -8.96 1.93
CA LEU A 46 1.38 -8.08 1.34
C LEU A 46 0.75 -6.77 0.88
N CYS A 47 1.46 -5.67 1.10
CA CYS A 47 1.03 -4.34 0.70
C CYS A 47 2.07 -3.71 -0.22
N LEU A 48 1.63 -3.18 -1.34
CA LEU A 48 2.46 -2.36 -2.21
C LEU A 48 2.50 -0.94 -1.64
N PHE A 49 3.69 -0.39 -1.49
CA PHE A 49 3.90 0.96 -0.96
C PHE A 49 3.96 1.96 -2.12
N TYR A 50 3.03 2.90 -2.15
CA TYR A 50 2.85 3.84 -3.24
C TYR A 50 3.05 5.27 -2.76
N HIS A 51 3.90 6.05 -3.47
CA HIS A 51 4.01 7.49 -3.26
C HIS A 51 2.88 8.20 -4.00
N SER A 52 2.01 8.89 -3.25
CA SER A 52 0.93 9.71 -3.81
C SER A 52 1.37 11.18 -3.93
N ASN A 53 0.64 11.96 -4.71
CA ASN A 53 0.90 13.36 -5.04
C ASN A 53 2.16 13.59 -5.86
N GLU A 54 3.32 13.29 -5.30
CA GLU A 54 4.60 13.41 -5.98
C GLU A 54 5.16 12.04 -6.29
N GLY A 55 5.76 11.88 -7.46
CA GLY A 55 6.33 10.62 -7.92
C GLY A 55 5.29 9.69 -8.50
N LYS A 56 4.18 9.48 -7.82
CA LYS A 56 3.06 8.61 -8.24
C LYS A 56 3.58 7.26 -8.76
N GLU A 57 4.17 6.50 -7.85
CA GLU A 57 4.83 5.24 -8.19
C GLU A 57 4.84 4.27 -7.00
N ILE A 58 4.86 2.98 -7.33
CA ILE A 58 5.02 1.91 -6.35
C ILE A 58 6.52 1.65 -6.19
N LEU A 59 7.01 1.68 -4.94
CA LEU A 59 8.44 1.60 -4.66
C LEU A 59 8.87 0.33 -3.95
N GLY A 60 7.97 -0.32 -3.23
CA GLY A 60 8.36 -1.47 -2.44
C GLY A 60 7.20 -2.29 -1.93
N ILE A 61 7.55 -3.36 -1.22
CA ILE A 61 6.62 -4.34 -0.66
C ILE A 61 6.76 -4.33 0.84
N THR A 62 5.63 -4.28 1.53
CA THR A 62 5.53 -4.43 2.98
C THR A 62 4.63 -5.63 3.31
N ARG A 63 4.66 -6.07 4.58
CA ARG A 63 3.84 -7.18 5.06
C ARG A 63 3.09 -6.74 6.31
N VAL A 64 1.83 -7.13 6.42
CA VAL A 64 1.03 -6.90 7.62
C VAL A 64 1.54 -7.81 8.74
N ILE A 65 1.91 -7.21 9.88
CA ILE A 65 2.40 -7.94 11.05
C ILE A 65 1.50 -7.79 12.28
N LYS A 66 0.52 -6.88 12.22
CA LYS A 66 -0.50 -6.74 13.26
C LYS A 66 -1.79 -6.27 12.59
N GLU A 67 -2.86 -7.04 12.84
CA GLU A 67 -4.18 -6.74 12.30
C GLU A 67 -4.79 -5.51 12.98
N ALA A 68 -5.88 -4.99 12.41
CA ALA A 68 -6.46 -3.71 12.81
C ALA A 68 -6.69 -3.59 14.32
N TYR A 69 -6.27 -2.46 14.87
CA TYR A 69 -6.49 -2.04 16.24
C TYR A 69 -6.82 -0.54 16.23
N GLN A 70 -7.25 0.01 17.37
CA GLN A 70 -7.57 1.43 17.42
C GLN A 70 -6.37 2.27 17.02
N ASP A 71 -6.59 3.24 16.14
CA ASP A 71 -5.55 4.19 15.71
C ASP A 71 -5.04 4.96 16.94
N PRO A 72 -3.74 4.88 17.27
CA PRO A 72 -3.20 5.52 18.46
C PRO A 72 -3.16 7.05 18.38
N THR A 73 -3.42 7.64 17.21
CA THR A 73 -3.40 9.09 17.03
C THR A 73 -4.75 9.74 17.32
N THR A 74 -5.77 8.97 17.69
CA THR A 74 -7.11 9.47 17.99
C THR A 74 -7.78 8.61 19.05
N ASP A 75 -8.69 9.23 19.83
CA ASP A 75 -9.54 8.53 20.78
C ASP A 75 -10.82 7.98 20.13
N ASP A 76 -11.07 8.30 18.87
CA ASP A 76 -12.26 7.86 18.14
C ASP A 76 -12.10 6.40 17.72
N GLU A 77 -12.88 5.52 18.34
CA GLU A 77 -12.79 4.07 18.16
C GLU A 77 -13.10 3.59 16.74
N LYS A 78 -13.72 4.43 15.91
CA LYS A 78 -14.03 4.03 14.53
C LYS A 78 -12.80 4.00 13.62
N TRP A 79 -11.70 4.65 14.01
CA TRP A 79 -10.49 4.70 13.22
C TRP A 79 -9.47 3.67 13.69
N VAL A 80 -8.88 2.96 12.74
CA VAL A 80 -7.99 1.85 13.03
C VAL A 80 -6.64 2.01 12.33
N ALA A 81 -5.65 1.29 12.82
CA ALA A 81 -4.32 1.19 12.24
C ALA A 81 -3.96 -0.29 12.12
N VAL A 82 -3.01 -0.59 11.26
CA VAL A 82 -2.36 -1.90 11.18
C VAL A 82 -0.86 -1.68 11.29
N ASP A 83 -0.10 -2.70 11.69
CA ASP A 83 1.35 -2.62 11.64
C ASP A 83 1.86 -3.35 10.41
N VAL A 84 2.83 -2.75 9.74
CA VAL A 84 3.48 -3.31 8.55
C VAL A 84 4.99 -3.28 8.71
N GLU A 85 5.67 -4.23 8.07
CA GLU A 85 7.13 -4.28 8.02
C GLU A 85 7.61 -4.27 6.58
N VAL A 86 8.83 -3.78 6.37
CA VAL A 86 9.47 -3.81 5.06
C VAL A 86 9.77 -5.25 4.66
N VAL A 87 9.40 -5.63 3.43
CA VAL A 87 9.81 -6.90 2.84
C VAL A 87 11.00 -6.66 1.91
N LYS A 88 10.80 -5.85 0.88
CA LYS A 88 11.90 -5.49 -0.03
C LYS A 88 11.49 -4.33 -0.94
N PRO A 89 12.46 -3.55 -1.42
CA PRO A 89 12.19 -2.57 -2.46
C PRO A 89 11.93 -3.27 -3.81
N LEU A 90 11.20 -2.61 -4.70
CA LEU A 90 11.14 -3.02 -6.09
C LEU A 90 12.46 -2.64 -6.79
N ASN A 91 12.95 -3.49 -7.69
CA ASN A 91 14.17 -3.17 -8.44
C ASN A 91 13.99 -1.92 -9.28
N ASN A 92 12.83 -1.77 -9.91
CA ASN A 92 12.44 -0.54 -10.60
C ASN A 92 11.07 -0.15 -10.09
N SER A 93 10.87 1.12 -9.78
CA SER A 93 9.54 1.59 -9.38
C SER A 93 8.56 1.42 -10.55
N VAL A 94 7.28 1.22 -10.21
CA VAL A 94 6.22 1.11 -11.21
C VAL A 94 5.35 2.36 -11.10
N THR A 95 5.38 3.19 -12.13
CA THR A 95 4.68 4.48 -12.12
C THR A 95 3.19 4.31 -12.42
N LEU A 96 2.39 5.28 -11.98
CA LEU A 96 0.97 5.32 -12.30
C LEU A 96 0.75 5.37 -13.83
N ALA A 97 1.61 6.08 -14.57
CA ALA A 97 1.54 6.13 -16.01
C ALA A 97 1.71 4.74 -16.64
N GLN A 98 2.68 3.96 -16.16
CA GLN A 98 2.87 2.58 -16.62
C GLN A 98 1.65 1.72 -16.32
N ILE A 99 1.07 1.88 -15.14
CA ILE A 99 -0.12 1.12 -14.71
C ILE A 99 -1.31 1.46 -15.62
N LYS A 100 -1.54 2.74 -15.88
CA LYS A 100 -2.67 3.18 -16.71
C LYS A 100 -2.55 2.72 -18.16
N SER A 101 -1.34 2.56 -18.66
CA SER A 101 -1.11 2.11 -20.04
C SER A 101 -1.03 0.59 -20.17
N ASN A 102 -1.14 -0.15 -19.08
CA ASN A 102 -1.05 -1.61 -19.06
C ASN A 102 -2.46 -2.20 -18.98
N ASP A 103 -2.85 -2.98 -20.00
CA ASP A 103 -4.21 -3.53 -20.09
C ASP A 103 -4.53 -4.46 -18.91
N THR A 104 -3.54 -5.18 -18.39
CA THR A 104 -3.71 -6.07 -17.23
C THR A 104 -4.05 -5.29 -15.96
N LEU A 105 -3.54 -4.06 -15.83
CA LEU A 105 -3.68 -3.24 -14.64
C LEU A 105 -4.73 -2.14 -14.75
N ALA A 106 -5.38 -2.01 -15.90
CA ALA A 106 -6.30 -0.90 -16.19
C ALA A 106 -7.47 -0.81 -15.21
N ASN A 107 -7.86 -1.93 -14.59
CA ASN A 107 -8.99 -2.00 -13.67
C ASN A 107 -8.59 -2.04 -12.20
N MET A 108 -7.30 -1.81 -11.88
CA MET A 108 -6.88 -1.72 -10.47
C MET A 108 -7.67 -0.66 -9.71
N ALA A 109 -7.93 -0.92 -8.43
CA ALA A 109 -8.55 0.07 -7.55
C ALA A 109 -7.76 1.39 -7.55
N LEU A 110 -6.43 1.33 -7.63
CA LEU A 110 -5.57 2.51 -7.75
C LEU A 110 -5.99 3.42 -8.93
N VAL A 111 -6.38 2.82 -10.06
CA VAL A 111 -6.81 3.56 -11.25
C VAL A 111 -8.25 4.01 -11.15
N LYS A 112 -9.15 3.10 -10.74
CA LYS A 112 -10.60 3.34 -10.72
C LYS A 112 -11.05 4.20 -9.56
N GLN A 113 -10.33 4.15 -8.45
CA GLN A 113 -10.64 4.87 -7.22
C GLN A 113 -9.42 5.69 -6.79
N GLY A 114 -9.07 6.70 -7.57
CA GLY A 114 -7.83 7.45 -7.39
C GLY A 114 -7.67 8.14 -6.03
N ARG A 115 -8.76 8.32 -5.27
CA ARG A 115 -8.72 8.94 -3.94
C ARG A 115 -8.67 7.94 -2.80
N LEU A 116 -8.75 6.65 -3.10
CA LEU A 116 -8.71 5.60 -2.08
C LEU A 116 -7.28 5.43 -1.59
N SER A 117 -7.04 5.71 -0.31
CA SER A 117 -5.68 5.70 0.27
C SER A 117 -5.20 4.31 0.66
N VAL A 118 -6.11 3.37 0.87
CA VAL A 118 -5.82 1.96 1.13
C VAL A 118 -6.81 1.16 0.32
N GLY A 119 -6.32 0.32 -0.57
CA GLY A 119 -7.20 -0.42 -1.47
C GLY A 119 -6.73 -1.83 -1.76
N PRO A 120 -7.62 -2.66 -2.33
CA PRO A 120 -7.30 -4.03 -2.67
C PRO A 120 -6.47 -4.12 -3.95
N VAL A 121 -5.67 -5.16 -4.04
CA VAL A 121 -4.91 -5.52 -5.25
C VAL A 121 -5.22 -6.99 -5.52
N GLN A 122 -5.59 -7.30 -6.75
CA GLN A 122 -5.81 -8.69 -7.16
C GLN A 122 -4.46 -9.41 -7.28
N GLU A 123 -4.46 -10.73 -7.09
CA GLU A 123 -3.22 -11.50 -7.19
C GLU A 123 -2.54 -11.30 -8.55
N PHE A 124 -3.30 -11.36 -9.64
CA PHE A 124 -2.74 -11.17 -10.97
C PHE A 124 -2.18 -9.76 -11.20
N GLU A 125 -2.77 -8.76 -10.54
CA GLU A 125 -2.28 -7.38 -10.57
C GLU A 125 -0.95 -7.27 -9.83
N PHE A 126 -0.86 -7.88 -8.66
CA PHE A 126 0.38 -7.93 -7.89
C PHE A 126 1.50 -8.60 -8.70
N GLU A 127 1.22 -9.74 -9.30
CA GLU A 127 2.19 -10.46 -10.13
C GLU A 127 2.67 -9.64 -11.33
N GLU A 128 1.77 -8.91 -11.99
CA GLU A 128 2.12 -8.05 -13.11
C GLU A 128 3.02 -6.89 -12.66
N ILE A 129 2.75 -6.29 -11.51
CA ILE A 129 3.58 -5.22 -10.96
C ILE A 129 4.98 -5.74 -10.64
N ILE A 130 5.08 -6.90 -10.02
CA ILE A 130 6.36 -7.54 -9.71
C ILE A 130 7.16 -7.77 -11.00
N LYS A 131 6.49 -8.25 -12.04
CA LYS A 131 7.09 -8.47 -13.36
C LYS A 131 7.58 -7.17 -13.99
N LEU A 132 6.76 -6.12 -13.99
CA LEU A 132 7.12 -4.80 -14.53
C LEU A 132 8.31 -4.20 -13.80
N SER A 133 8.42 -4.42 -12.52
CA SER A 133 9.50 -3.90 -11.68
C SER A 133 10.79 -4.69 -11.81
N ASN A 134 10.76 -5.82 -12.53
CA ASN A 134 11.89 -6.73 -12.68
C ASN A 134 12.43 -7.21 -11.31
N THR A 135 11.53 -7.49 -10.39
CA THR A 135 11.84 -7.90 -9.03
C THR A 135 11.62 -9.40 -8.89
N SER A 136 12.55 -10.08 -8.21
CA SER A 136 12.35 -11.48 -7.80
C SER A 136 11.63 -11.49 -6.46
N PHE A 137 10.57 -12.28 -6.39
CA PHE A 137 9.80 -12.34 -5.16
C PHE A 137 9.20 -13.73 -4.94
#